data_6bb3a903bc6ae82b5df936f112468e3e
#
_entry.id   6bb3a903bc6ae82b5df936f112468e3e
#
_cell.length_a   1.000
_cell.length_b   1.000
_cell.length_c   1.000
_cell.angle_alpha   90.00
_cell.angle_beta   90.00
_cell.angle_gamma   90.00
#
_symmetry.space_group_name_H-M   'P 1'
#
loop_
_entity.id
_entity.type
_entity.pdbx_description
1 polymer ?
#
loop_
_entity_poly.entity_id
_entity_poly.type
_entity_poly.pdbx_seq_one_letter_code
_entity_poly.pdbx_strand_id
1 'polypeptide(L)'
;SPNNRMPVIVDHDNQIDGVPLSVFESGAILMYLGEKAGKFFPQSSPHRERVLEWLFWQVGGLGPMAGQVSHFVNYAPNFPGDHSYSEERYKNEYDRLLGVMDRILSERNYLAGDYSIADIASFPWITAYKRYEVDLDVFSNVRRWFDDIKSRPAVRKGIEVGKDCLLYT
;
A
#
# COMPACT_ATOMS: atom_id res chain seq x y z
N SER A 1 -13.04 -5.97 13.91
CA SER A 1 -13.39 -5.25 12.68
C SER A 1 -14.82 -5.63 12.25
N PRO A 2 -15.70 -4.65 12.02
CA PRO A 2 -17.03 -4.94 11.49
C PRO A 2 -16.98 -5.48 10.06
N ASN A 3 -15.91 -5.21 9.32
CA ASN A 3 -15.68 -5.71 7.95
C ASN A 3 -15.12 -7.15 7.91
N ASN A 4 -14.85 -7.78 9.05
CA ASN A 4 -14.21 -9.10 9.13
C ASN A 4 -12.93 -9.23 8.28
N ARG A 5 -12.13 -8.15 8.23
CA ARG A 5 -10.86 -8.07 7.50
C ARG A 5 -9.76 -7.54 8.41
N MET A 6 -8.53 -7.89 8.09
CA MET A 6 -7.31 -7.31 8.65
C MET A 6 -6.85 -6.14 7.77
N PRO A 7 -6.14 -5.14 8.33
CA PRO A 7 -5.70 -5.03 9.72
C PRO A 7 -6.75 -4.40 10.66
N VAL A 8 -6.56 -4.63 11.96
CA VAL A 8 -7.23 -3.92 13.06
C VAL A 8 -6.20 -3.71 14.16
N ILE A 9 -6.24 -2.55 14.79
CA ILE A 9 -5.45 -2.28 16.00
C ILE A 9 -6.38 -1.96 17.17
N VAL A 10 -5.90 -2.18 18.38
CA VAL A 10 -6.56 -1.74 19.63
C VAL A 10 -5.55 -0.88 20.40
N ASP A 11 -5.93 0.36 20.67
CA ASP A 11 -5.13 1.26 21.48
C ASP A 11 -5.70 1.30 22.91
N HIS A 12 -4.92 0.77 23.85
CA HIS A 12 -5.29 0.71 25.27
C HIS A 12 -5.09 2.03 26.00
N ASP A 13 -4.25 2.95 25.46
CA ASP A 13 -4.00 4.26 26.04
C ASP A 13 -5.12 5.27 25.71
N ASN A 14 -5.89 5.02 24.64
CA ASN A 14 -7.03 5.80 24.25
C ASN A 14 -8.32 4.98 24.40
N GLN A 15 -9.37 5.62 24.93
CA GLN A 15 -10.63 4.96 25.22
C GLN A 15 -11.81 5.79 24.74
N ILE A 16 -12.88 5.09 24.35
CA ILE A 16 -14.22 5.65 24.13
C ILE A 16 -15.14 4.98 25.13
N ASP A 17 -15.76 5.75 26.01
CA ASP A 17 -16.68 5.26 27.06
C ASP A 17 -16.06 4.15 27.94
N GLY A 18 -14.78 4.28 28.27
CA GLY A 18 -14.04 3.31 29.08
C GLY A 18 -13.60 2.03 28.35
N VAL A 19 -13.82 1.93 27.03
CA VAL A 19 -13.41 0.82 26.19
C VAL A 19 -12.20 1.24 25.34
N PRO A 20 -11.14 0.43 25.26
CA PRO A 20 -9.98 0.70 24.41
C PRO A 20 -10.40 0.99 22.96
N LEU A 21 -9.78 1.99 22.34
CA LEU A 21 -10.07 2.40 20.97
C LEU A 21 -9.67 1.33 19.98
N SER A 22 -10.65 0.81 19.24
CA SER A 22 -10.41 -0.10 18.11
C SER A 22 -10.48 0.67 16.80
N VAL A 23 -9.42 0.56 15.97
CA VAL A 23 -9.35 1.20 14.66
C VAL A 23 -9.17 0.12 13.59
N PHE A 24 -10.02 0.12 12.58
CA PHE A 24 -9.90 -0.72 11.38
C PHE A 24 -9.70 0.17 10.15
N GLU A 25 -9.48 -0.43 8.96
CA GLU A 25 -9.02 0.18 7.72
C GLU A 25 -7.55 0.63 7.78
N SER A 26 -6.71 0.08 6.89
CA SER A 26 -5.27 0.36 6.90
C SER A 26 -4.93 1.84 6.73
N GLY A 27 -5.68 2.56 5.89
CA GLY A 27 -5.51 4.00 5.72
C GLY A 27 -5.83 4.79 7.00
N ALA A 28 -6.95 4.47 7.68
CA ALA A 28 -7.33 5.08 8.94
C ALA A 28 -6.32 4.77 10.06
N ILE A 29 -5.83 3.53 10.12
CA ILE A 29 -4.80 3.11 11.07
C ILE A 29 -3.52 3.91 10.86
N LEU A 30 -3.07 4.08 9.60
CA LEU A 30 -1.86 4.86 9.29
C LEU A 30 -2.01 6.33 9.66
N MET A 31 -3.15 6.94 9.40
CA MET A 31 -3.45 8.31 9.83
C MET A 31 -3.39 8.42 11.35
N TYR A 32 -4.10 7.55 12.06
CA TYR A 32 -4.15 7.51 13.52
C TYR A 32 -2.75 7.36 14.13
N LEU A 33 -1.95 6.39 13.65
CA LEU A 33 -0.60 6.16 14.15
C LEU A 33 0.35 7.30 13.79
N GLY A 34 0.21 7.90 12.61
CA GLY A 34 0.98 9.06 12.18
C GLY A 34 0.73 10.28 13.07
N GLU A 35 -0.53 10.53 13.42
CA GLU A 35 -0.93 11.59 14.37
C GLU A 35 -0.42 11.30 15.78
N LYS A 36 -0.65 10.09 16.29
CA LYS A 36 -0.20 9.68 17.64
C LYS A 36 1.32 9.76 17.79
N ALA A 37 2.07 9.37 16.76
CA ALA A 37 3.54 9.39 16.77
C ALA A 37 4.15 10.76 16.42
N GLY A 38 3.38 11.68 15.82
CA GLY A 38 3.87 12.94 15.28
C GLY A 38 4.87 12.75 14.12
N LYS A 39 4.73 11.66 13.34
CA LYS A 39 5.68 11.28 12.28
C LYS A 39 4.96 10.80 11.04
N PHE A 40 5.55 11.07 9.87
CA PHE A 40 5.11 10.59 8.55
C PHE A 40 3.73 11.08 8.10
N PHE A 41 3.09 11.93 8.89
CA PHE A 41 1.81 12.56 8.57
C PHE A 41 1.81 14.01 9.07
N PRO A 42 1.95 15.00 8.18
CA PRO A 42 1.98 16.41 8.55
C PRO A 42 0.71 16.84 9.27
N GLN A 43 0.86 17.73 10.25
CA GLN A 43 -0.26 18.20 11.08
C GLN A 43 -1.08 19.31 10.40
N SER A 44 -0.53 19.99 9.38
CA SER A 44 -1.15 21.16 8.77
C SER A 44 -1.01 21.20 7.25
N SER A 45 -1.94 21.93 6.61
CA SER A 45 -1.90 22.30 5.20
C SER A 45 -0.62 23.09 4.85
N PRO A 46 -0.17 23.02 3.58
CA PRO A 46 -0.72 22.21 2.49
C PRO A 46 -0.13 20.79 2.42
N HIS A 47 0.85 20.45 3.26
CA HIS A 47 1.56 19.18 3.19
C HIS A 47 0.67 18.00 3.62
N ARG A 48 -0.25 18.24 4.57
CA ARG A 48 -1.22 17.23 5.01
C ARG A 48 -2.10 16.76 3.85
N GLU A 49 -2.63 17.69 3.07
CA GLU A 49 -3.50 17.40 1.93
C GLU A 49 -2.76 16.60 0.85
N ARG A 50 -1.48 16.93 0.59
CA ARG A 50 -0.66 16.16 -0.35
C ARG A 50 -0.49 14.70 0.06
N VAL A 51 -0.30 14.45 1.35
CA VAL A 51 -0.24 13.06 1.87
C VAL A 51 -1.59 12.37 1.75
N LEU A 52 -2.69 13.06 2.06
CA LEU A 52 -4.04 12.51 1.94
C LEU A 52 -4.42 12.18 0.50
N GLU A 53 -4.11 13.04 -0.47
CA GLU A 53 -4.32 12.76 -1.91
C GLU A 53 -3.72 11.40 -2.29
N TRP A 54 -2.46 11.16 -1.94
CA TRP A 54 -1.76 9.93 -2.29
C TRP A 54 -2.19 8.74 -1.44
N LEU A 55 -2.55 8.94 -0.19
CA LEU A 55 -3.11 7.89 0.65
C LEU A 55 -4.46 7.40 0.09
N PHE A 56 -5.36 8.31 -0.25
CA PHE A 56 -6.66 7.96 -0.83
C PHE A 56 -6.53 7.41 -2.25
N TRP A 57 -5.58 7.90 -3.04
CA TRP A 57 -5.26 7.32 -4.34
C TRP A 57 -4.81 5.85 -4.20
N GLN A 58 -4.00 5.55 -3.19
CA GLN A 58 -3.62 4.15 -2.90
C GLN A 58 -4.82 3.32 -2.46
N VAL A 59 -5.62 3.80 -1.49
CA VAL A 59 -6.76 3.05 -0.94
C VAL A 59 -7.85 2.83 -1.99
N GLY A 60 -8.13 3.84 -2.82
CA GLY A 60 -9.19 3.77 -3.84
C GLY A 60 -8.76 3.19 -5.19
N GLY A 61 -7.47 3.13 -5.46
CA GLY A 61 -6.93 2.76 -6.77
C GLY A 61 -5.87 1.67 -6.70
N LEU A 62 -4.63 2.02 -6.31
CA LEU A 62 -3.49 1.12 -6.40
C LEU A 62 -3.73 -0.20 -5.65
N GLY A 63 -4.18 -0.13 -4.39
CA GLY A 63 -4.42 -1.31 -3.56
C GLY A 63 -5.47 -2.25 -4.15
N PRO A 64 -6.69 -1.78 -4.44
CA PRO A 64 -7.72 -2.58 -5.06
C PRO A 64 -7.30 -3.19 -6.40
N MET A 65 -6.65 -2.42 -7.28
CA MET A 65 -6.26 -2.92 -8.61
C MET A 65 -5.12 -3.93 -8.53
N ALA A 66 -4.08 -3.70 -7.72
CA ALA A 66 -3.05 -4.69 -7.45
C ALA A 66 -3.62 -5.97 -6.82
N GLY A 67 -4.63 -5.84 -5.95
CA GLY A 67 -5.37 -6.96 -5.39
C GLY A 67 -6.09 -7.79 -6.47
N GLN A 68 -6.69 -7.15 -7.48
CA GLN A 68 -7.30 -7.85 -8.62
C GLN A 68 -6.23 -8.55 -9.48
N VAL A 69 -5.11 -7.89 -9.78
CA VAL A 69 -4.00 -8.56 -10.48
C VAL A 69 -3.58 -9.82 -9.72
N SER A 70 -3.37 -9.68 -8.40
CA SER A 70 -3.03 -10.83 -7.55
C SER A 70 -4.05 -11.96 -7.65
N HIS A 71 -5.34 -11.63 -7.64
CA HIS A 71 -6.40 -12.62 -7.76
C HIS A 71 -6.34 -13.37 -9.10
N PHE A 72 -6.30 -12.64 -10.21
CA PHE A 72 -6.34 -13.25 -11.54
C PHE A 72 -5.04 -13.99 -11.89
N VAL A 73 -3.89 -13.56 -11.41
CA VAL A 73 -2.62 -14.26 -11.64
C VAL A 73 -2.46 -15.49 -10.74
N ASN A 74 -2.87 -15.43 -9.46
CA ASN A 74 -2.54 -16.48 -8.49
C ASN A 74 -3.69 -17.45 -8.20
N TYR A 75 -4.94 -17.00 -8.28
CA TYR A 75 -6.09 -17.78 -7.81
C TYR A 75 -7.03 -18.18 -8.94
N ALA A 76 -7.36 -17.28 -9.86
CA ALA A 76 -8.29 -17.53 -10.95
C ALA A 76 -7.91 -18.73 -11.83
N PRO A 77 -6.61 -19.04 -12.08
CA PRO A 77 -6.23 -20.24 -12.83
C PRO A 77 -6.71 -21.56 -12.21
N ASN A 78 -7.07 -21.57 -10.93
CA ASN A 78 -7.61 -22.75 -10.24
C ASN A 78 -9.13 -22.92 -10.42
N PHE A 79 -9.81 -21.97 -11.09
CA PHE A 79 -11.25 -21.99 -11.32
C PHE A 79 -11.55 -22.19 -12.80
N PRO A 80 -12.68 -22.86 -13.13
CA PRO A 80 -13.08 -23.08 -14.53
C PRO A 80 -13.47 -21.74 -15.19
N GLY A 81 -13.19 -21.64 -16.48
CA GLY A 81 -13.53 -20.47 -17.29
C GLY A 81 -12.32 -19.77 -17.89
N ASP A 82 -12.57 -18.90 -18.85
CA ASP A 82 -11.54 -18.03 -19.42
C ASP A 82 -11.49 -16.71 -18.64
N HIS A 83 -10.33 -16.43 -18.06
CA HIS A 83 -10.08 -15.24 -17.24
C HIS A 83 -9.15 -14.22 -17.93
N SER A 84 -8.75 -14.50 -19.19
CA SER A 84 -7.75 -13.72 -19.92
C SER A 84 -8.09 -12.23 -20.02
N TYR A 85 -9.35 -11.90 -20.34
CA TYR A 85 -9.79 -10.51 -20.42
C TYR A 85 -9.64 -9.76 -19.07
N SER A 86 -10.01 -10.41 -17.98
CA SER A 86 -9.93 -9.77 -16.65
C SER A 86 -8.49 -9.62 -16.21
N GLU A 87 -7.65 -10.64 -16.44
CA GLU A 87 -6.23 -10.59 -16.14
C GLU A 87 -5.54 -9.46 -16.90
N GLU A 88 -5.72 -9.40 -18.23
CA GLU A 88 -5.16 -8.34 -19.07
C GLU A 88 -5.66 -6.95 -18.66
N ARG A 89 -6.95 -6.79 -18.39
CA ARG A 89 -7.55 -5.54 -17.94
C ARG A 89 -6.89 -5.02 -16.67
N TYR A 90 -6.72 -5.89 -15.67
CA TYR A 90 -6.17 -5.46 -14.39
C TYR A 90 -4.65 -5.26 -14.44
N LYS A 91 -3.92 -6.06 -15.22
CA LYS A 91 -2.49 -5.82 -15.50
C LYS A 91 -2.29 -4.45 -16.16
N ASN A 92 -3.05 -4.13 -17.19
CA ASN A 92 -2.99 -2.84 -17.88
C ASN A 92 -3.30 -1.66 -16.94
N GLU A 93 -4.29 -1.81 -16.05
CA GLU A 93 -4.59 -0.77 -15.06
C GLU A 93 -3.47 -0.63 -14.01
N TYR A 94 -2.88 -1.73 -13.57
CA TYR A 94 -1.75 -1.69 -12.66
C TYR A 94 -0.54 -0.99 -13.29
N ASP A 95 -0.22 -1.29 -14.55
CA ASP A 95 0.84 -0.61 -15.31
C ASP A 95 0.57 0.88 -15.46
N ARG A 96 -0.69 1.25 -15.73
CA ARG A 96 -1.11 2.66 -15.78
C ARG A 96 -0.86 3.36 -14.43
N LEU A 97 -1.17 2.70 -13.32
CA LEU A 97 -0.94 3.24 -11.98
C LEU A 97 0.56 3.36 -11.65
N LEU A 98 1.39 2.40 -12.07
CA LEU A 98 2.85 2.52 -11.99
C LEU A 98 3.36 3.71 -12.81
N GLY A 99 2.81 3.94 -13.99
CA GLY A 99 3.13 5.12 -14.81
C GLY A 99 2.75 6.45 -14.15
N VAL A 100 1.65 6.48 -13.36
CA VAL A 100 1.30 7.65 -12.53
C VAL A 100 2.35 7.87 -11.45
N MET A 101 2.75 6.81 -10.75
CA MET A 101 3.81 6.90 -9.74
C MET A 101 5.14 7.34 -10.36
N ASP A 102 5.54 6.74 -11.48
CA ASP A 102 6.83 7.02 -12.12
C ASP A 102 6.96 8.49 -12.51
N ARG A 103 5.91 9.05 -13.09
CA ARG A 103 5.85 10.46 -13.48
C ARG A 103 6.02 11.39 -12.27
N ILE A 104 5.29 11.15 -11.16
CA ILE A 104 5.40 12.03 -10.00
C ILE A 104 6.74 11.85 -9.27
N LEU A 105 7.27 10.65 -9.24
CA LEU A 105 8.55 10.34 -8.64
C LEU A 105 9.75 10.82 -9.47
N SER A 106 9.56 11.25 -10.73
CA SER A 106 10.59 11.94 -11.49
C SER A 106 10.89 13.35 -10.95
N GLU A 107 9.93 13.96 -10.27
CA GLU A 107 10.02 15.32 -9.72
C GLU A 107 10.38 15.35 -8.23
N ARG A 108 10.23 14.21 -7.53
CA ARG A 108 10.39 14.13 -6.07
C ARG A 108 10.81 12.74 -5.62
N ASN A 109 11.32 12.64 -4.40
CA ASN A 109 11.82 11.38 -3.87
C ASN A 109 10.71 10.43 -3.42
N TYR A 110 9.59 10.98 -2.89
CA TYR A 110 8.46 10.22 -2.36
C TYR A 110 7.13 10.79 -2.88
N LEU A 111 6.04 10.04 -2.78
CA LEU A 111 4.74 10.35 -3.39
C LEU A 111 4.22 11.75 -3.03
N ALA A 112 4.37 12.15 -1.77
CA ALA A 112 3.92 13.46 -1.29
C ALA A 112 5.07 14.48 -1.11
N GLY A 113 6.28 14.15 -1.57
CA GLY A 113 7.50 14.96 -1.41
C GLY A 113 8.42 14.32 -0.36
N ASP A 114 8.05 14.36 0.91
CA ASP A 114 8.73 13.67 2.00
C ASP A 114 8.13 12.27 2.25
N TYR A 115 8.95 11.36 2.81
CA TYR A 115 8.49 10.02 3.19
C TYR A 115 7.34 10.08 4.19
N SER A 116 6.22 9.47 3.83
CA SER A 116 4.96 9.63 4.55
C SER A 116 4.16 8.33 4.62
N ILE A 117 3.01 8.40 5.30
CA ILE A 117 2.04 7.29 5.34
C ILE A 117 1.51 6.90 3.95
N ALA A 118 1.58 7.79 2.96
CA ALA A 118 1.22 7.48 1.58
C ALA A 118 2.19 6.46 0.95
N ASP A 119 3.50 6.64 1.19
CA ASP A 119 4.53 5.70 0.75
C ASP A 119 4.44 4.37 1.51
N ILE A 120 4.20 4.45 2.82
CA ILE A 120 4.02 3.26 3.68
C ILE A 120 2.84 2.42 3.20
N ALA A 121 1.72 3.06 2.84
CA ALA A 121 0.54 2.39 2.32
C ALA A 121 0.75 1.79 0.92
N SER A 122 1.51 2.47 0.05
CA SER A 122 1.69 2.08 -1.35
C SER A 122 2.74 0.98 -1.55
N PHE A 123 3.80 0.99 -0.74
CA PHE A 123 4.95 0.09 -0.90
C PHE A 123 4.58 -1.40 -0.93
N PRO A 124 3.73 -1.94 -0.06
CA PRO A 124 3.38 -3.36 -0.06
C PRO A 124 2.78 -3.84 -1.40
N TRP A 125 2.05 -2.98 -2.08
CA TRP A 125 1.39 -3.31 -3.35
C TRP A 125 2.33 -3.40 -4.54
N ILE A 126 3.57 -2.90 -4.40
CA ILE A 126 4.62 -3.01 -5.41
C ILE A 126 5.50 -4.24 -5.17
N THR A 127 5.53 -4.80 -3.97
CA THR A 127 6.44 -5.92 -3.62
C THR A 127 6.27 -7.17 -4.50
N ALA A 128 5.08 -7.37 -5.04
CA ALA A 128 4.75 -8.52 -5.88
C ALA A 128 4.98 -8.30 -7.40
N TYR A 129 5.60 -7.19 -7.80
CA TYR A 129 5.76 -6.80 -9.22
C TYR A 129 6.32 -7.92 -10.11
N LYS A 130 7.30 -8.70 -9.63
CA LYS A 130 7.87 -9.83 -10.37
C LYS A 130 6.85 -10.94 -10.64
N ARG A 131 5.96 -11.19 -9.67
CA ARG A 131 4.89 -12.19 -9.81
C ARG A 131 3.85 -11.74 -10.84
N TYR A 132 3.67 -10.44 -11.01
CA TYR A 132 2.77 -9.84 -12.00
C TYR A 132 3.43 -9.66 -13.36
N GLU A 133 4.69 -10.14 -13.52
CA GLU A 133 5.48 -10.03 -14.74
C GLU A 133 5.80 -8.58 -15.14
N VAL A 134 5.80 -7.68 -14.16
CA VAL A 134 6.14 -6.28 -14.38
C VAL A 134 7.64 -6.08 -14.29
N ASP A 135 8.21 -5.43 -15.29
CA ASP A 135 9.59 -4.95 -15.27
C ASP A 135 9.63 -3.52 -14.68
N LEU A 136 10.08 -3.40 -13.44
CA LEU A 136 10.23 -2.07 -12.83
C LEU A 136 11.33 -1.22 -13.46
N ASP A 137 12.21 -1.76 -14.29
CA ASP A 137 13.23 -0.96 -14.97
C ASP A 137 12.61 -0.07 -16.05
N VAL A 138 11.41 -0.41 -16.54
CA VAL A 138 10.58 0.45 -17.38
C VAL A 138 10.07 1.68 -16.60
N PHE A 139 9.90 1.53 -15.28
CA PHE A 139 9.46 2.57 -14.36
C PHE A 139 10.61 2.94 -13.41
N SER A 140 11.66 3.56 -13.96
CA SER A 140 12.93 3.77 -13.27
C SER A 140 12.83 4.57 -11.97
N ASN A 141 11.89 5.53 -11.89
CA ASN A 141 11.64 6.32 -10.68
C ASN A 141 10.91 5.50 -9.61
N VAL A 142 9.98 4.62 -10.02
CA VAL A 142 9.34 3.65 -9.11
C VAL A 142 10.37 2.66 -8.60
N ARG A 143 11.29 2.18 -9.47
CA ARG A 143 12.40 1.30 -9.06
C ARG A 143 13.25 1.96 -7.98
N ARG A 144 13.72 3.18 -8.21
CA ARG A 144 14.50 3.97 -7.23
C ARG A 144 13.74 4.11 -5.90
N TRP A 145 12.48 4.54 -5.95
CA TRP A 145 11.61 4.69 -4.79
C TRP A 145 11.43 3.37 -4.02
N PHE A 146 11.18 2.28 -4.76
CA PHE A 146 11.01 0.95 -4.17
C PHE A 146 12.27 0.48 -3.43
N ASP A 147 13.45 0.61 -4.06
CA ASP A 147 14.71 0.19 -3.48
C ASP A 147 15.09 1.04 -2.26
N ASP A 148 14.83 2.35 -2.31
CA ASP A 148 15.06 3.25 -1.17
C ASP A 148 14.18 2.85 0.04
N ILE A 149 12.89 2.67 -0.15
CA ILE A 149 11.98 2.26 0.93
C ILE A 149 12.36 0.87 1.46
N LYS A 150 12.63 -0.08 0.60
CA LYS A 150 13.03 -1.44 0.96
C LYS A 150 14.33 -1.46 1.77
N SER A 151 15.24 -0.50 1.56
CA SER A 151 16.49 -0.39 2.29
C SER A 151 16.32 0.02 3.76
N ARG A 152 15.18 0.65 4.10
CA ARG A 152 14.90 1.18 5.45
C ARG A 152 14.84 0.04 6.48
N PRO A 153 15.56 0.15 7.61
CA PRO A 153 15.59 -0.93 8.61
C PRO A 153 14.21 -1.30 9.16
N ALA A 154 13.34 -0.30 9.40
CA ALA A 154 11.98 -0.53 9.90
C ALA A 154 11.09 -1.27 8.87
N VAL A 155 11.25 -0.96 7.58
CA VAL A 155 10.52 -1.64 6.49
C VAL A 155 10.98 -3.09 6.38
N ARG A 156 12.29 -3.34 6.41
CA ARG A 156 12.83 -4.72 6.42
C ARG A 156 12.30 -5.52 7.59
N LYS A 157 12.32 -4.94 8.79
CA LYS A 157 11.75 -5.58 9.98
C LYS A 157 10.25 -5.84 9.82
N GLY A 158 9.50 -4.89 9.26
CA GLY A 158 8.05 -5.03 9.02
C GLY A 158 7.71 -6.14 8.04
N ILE A 159 8.52 -6.33 6.98
CA ILE A 159 8.33 -7.41 5.99
C ILE A 159 8.54 -8.80 6.63
N GLU A 160 9.38 -8.91 7.67
CA GLU A 160 9.62 -10.18 8.36
C GLU A 160 8.45 -10.60 9.27
N VAL A 161 7.62 -9.63 9.70
CA VAL A 161 6.48 -9.92 10.59
C VAL A 161 5.47 -10.78 9.87
N GLY A 162 5.14 -11.92 10.46
CA GLY A 162 4.13 -12.84 9.93
C GLY A 162 4.57 -13.70 8.74
N LYS A 163 5.85 -13.72 8.35
CA LYS A 163 6.34 -14.60 7.29
C LYS A 163 5.97 -16.05 7.53
N ASP A 164 6.08 -16.50 8.77
CA ASP A 164 5.75 -17.88 9.12
C ASP A 164 4.25 -18.18 9.01
N CYS A 165 3.41 -17.14 9.11
CA CYS A 165 1.95 -17.27 8.94
C CYS A 165 1.54 -17.34 7.46
N LEU A 166 2.36 -16.80 6.53
CA LEU A 166 2.07 -16.81 5.09
C LEU A 166 2.42 -18.16 4.42
N LEU A 167 3.11 -19.05 5.14
CA LEU A 167 3.43 -20.39 4.64
C LEU A 167 2.22 -21.33 4.67
N TYR A 168 1.09 -20.92 5.24
CA TYR A 168 -0.15 -21.71 5.36
C TYR A 168 -1.28 -21.23 4.45
N THR A 169 -1.02 -20.28 3.56
CA THR A 169 -1.95 -19.79 2.54
C THR A 169 -1.46 -20.08 1.13
#